data_f6797a8a57cc4ab48bacdbc699f1f052
#
_entry.id   f6797a8a57cc4ab48bacdbc699f1f052
#
_cell.length_a   1.000
_cell.length_b   1.000
_cell.length_c   1.000
_cell.angle_alpha   90.00
_cell.angle_beta   90.00
_cell.angle_gamma   90.00
#
_symmetry.space_group_name_H-M   'P 1'
#
loop_
_entity.id
_entity.type
_entity.pdbx_description
1 polymer ?
#
loop_
_entity_poly.entity_id
_entity_poly.type
_entity_poly.pdbx_seq_one_letter_code
_entity_poly.pdbx_strand_id
1 'polypeptide(L)'
;SGSTMSYTDAPDAQRQVEGFLEKITEEQIPCDSFQLSSGYTSIGNKRYVFNWNTDKMPDPEGMAARFAGQDVHLIANIKPCLLQEHPRYAEVADAGLFVRASAEADANCGPERSVFWDDEGSHLDFTNQATVDWWKQNVDEALLQRGIGSTWNDNNEYEIWDRHAQCAGFGEAIDISLMRPVMPILMTRASMEAQEAHAPEQRPYLISRSGAPGLQRYAQTWSGDNRTDWKTLRWNQRMGLGMSVSGFYNIGHDVGGFSGPRPEPELFVRWVQNGIFHPRFTIHSWND
;
A
#
# COMPACT_ATOMS: atom_id res chain seq x y z
N SER A 1 -4.93 14.83 1.38
CA SER A 1 -5.19 13.61 0.61
C SER A 1 -6.52 12.99 1.02
N GLY A 2 -7.22 12.38 0.05
CA GLY A 2 -8.44 11.62 0.25
C GLY A 2 -8.26 10.15 -0.12
N SER A 3 -9.06 9.27 0.49
CA SER A 3 -9.15 7.86 0.16
C SER A 3 -10.40 7.24 0.79
N THR A 4 -10.94 6.21 0.18
CA THR A 4 -11.91 5.33 0.83
C THR A 4 -11.96 3.98 0.12
N MET A 5 -12.14 2.91 0.87
CA MET A 5 -12.32 1.57 0.28
C MET A 5 -13.62 1.48 -0.50
N SER A 6 -14.69 2.10 -0.01
CA SER A 6 -16.02 2.02 -0.63
C SER A 6 -16.03 2.49 -2.09
N TYR A 7 -15.20 3.47 -2.47
CA TYR A 7 -15.16 3.94 -3.87
C TYR A 7 -14.53 2.91 -4.79
N THR A 8 -13.39 2.33 -4.41
CA THR A 8 -12.73 1.33 -5.26
C THR A 8 -13.39 -0.05 -5.21
N ASP A 9 -14.20 -0.33 -4.19
CA ASP A 9 -15.00 -1.56 -4.10
C ASP A 9 -16.34 -1.44 -4.84
N ALA A 10 -16.81 -0.24 -5.14
CA ALA A 10 -18.05 -0.01 -5.87
C ALA A 10 -18.02 -0.64 -7.29
N PRO A 11 -19.19 -1.07 -7.82
CA PRO A 11 -19.27 -1.56 -9.20
C PRO A 11 -18.88 -0.51 -10.25
N ASP A 12 -19.11 0.77 -9.95
CA ASP A 12 -18.78 1.94 -10.77
C ASP A 12 -17.59 2.73 -10.20
N ALA A 13 -16.56 2.01 -9.74
CA ALA A 13 -15.46 2.57 -8.97
C ALA A 13 -14.81 3.79 -9.62
N GLN A 14 -14.56 3.78 -10.93
CA GLN A 14 -13.97 4.93 -11.62
C GLN A 14 -14.84 6.19 -11.46
N ARG A 15 -16.15 6.06 -11.63
CA ARG A 15 -17.09 7.18 -11.45
C ARG A 15 -17.08 7.71 -10.02
N GLN A 16 -17.02 6.81 -9.02
CA GLN A 16 -16.95 7.22 -7.61
C GLN A 16 -15.66 8.00 -7.33
N VAL A 17 -14.53 7.54 -7.85
CA VAL A 17 -13.23 8.21 -7.70
C VAL A 17 -13.23 9.56 -8.42
N GLU A 18 -13.76 9.65 -9.63
CA GLU A 18 -13.87 10.91 -10.38
C GLU A 18 -14.84 11.89 -9.70
N GLY A 19 -15.94 11.39 -9.12
CA GLY A 19 -16.88 12.19 -8.33
C GLY A 19 -16.25 12.82 -7.08
N PHE A 20 -15.21 12.20 -6.51
CA PHE A 20 -14.42 12.85 -5.46
C PHE A 20 -13.73 14.11 -5.97
N LEU A 21 -13.16 14.06 -7.17
CA LEU A 21 -12.48 15.22 -7.78
C LEU A 21 -13.45 16.38 -8.02
N GLU A 22 -14.64 16.08 -8.52
CA GLU A 22 -15.71 17.06 -8.70
C GLU A 22 -16.08 17.70 -7.36
N LYS A 23 -16.27 16.90 -6.33
CA LYS A 23 -16.69 17.35 -5.01
C LYS A 23 -15.67 18.26 -4.31
N ILE A 24 -14.38 17.93 -4.36
CA ILE A 24 -13.36 18.81 -3.76
C ILE A 24 -13.28 20.16 -4.47
N THR A 25 -13.57 20.17 -5.78
CA THR A 25 -13.60 21.40 -6.60
C THR A 25 -14.82 22.25 -6.23
N GLU A 26 -16.01 21.67 -6.19
CA GLU A 26 -17.26 22.35 -5.82
C GLU A 26 -17.21 22.94 -4.39
N GLU A 27 -16.70 22.16 -3.44
CA GLU A 27 -16.61 22.56 -2.02
C GLU A 27 -15.35 23.38 -1.72
N GLN A 28 -14.49 23.63 -2.72
CA GLN A 28 -13.23 24.37 -2.56
C GLN A 28 -12.31 23.78 -1.49
N ILE A 29 -12.24 22.45 -1.42
CA ILE A 29 -11.40 21.73 -0.46
C ILE A 29 -10.00 21.53 -1.06
N PRO A 30 -8.93 22.11 -0.49
CA PRO A 30 -7.56 21.86 -0.94
C PRO A 30 -7.20 20.38 -0.85
N CYS A 31 -6.73 19.80 -1.93
CA CYS A 31 -6.36 18.39 -1.95
C CYS A 31 -5.24 18.14 -2.96
N ASP A 32 -4.13 17.57 -2.50
CA ASP A 32 -2.95 17.31 -3.33
C ASP A 32 -2.95 15.91 -3.95
N SER A 33 -3.71 14.97 -3.38
CA SER A 33 -3.68 13.57 -3.85
C SER A 33 -4.93 12.77 -3.47
N PHE A 34 -5.20 11.73 -4.25
CA PHE A 34 -6.16 10.69 -3.91
C PHE A 34 -5.48 9.32 -3.88
N GLN A 35 -5.73 8.54 -2.85
CA GLN A 35 -5.19 7.20 -2.68
C GLN A 35 -6.21 6.16 -3.13
N LEU A 36 -5.92 5.46 -4.22
CA LEU A 36 -6.71 4.32 -4.69
C LEU A 36 -6.50 3.14 -3.74
N SER A 37 -7.54 2.75 -3.01
CA SER A 37 -7.56 1.53 -2.23
C SER A 37 -7.57 0.30 -3.15
N SER A 38 -7.22 -0.87 -2.62
CA SER A 38 -6.92 -2.07 -3.42
C SER A 38 -8.09 -2.66 -4.24
N GLY A 39 -9.33 -2.17 -4.06
CA GLY A 39 -10.49 -2.63 -4.81
C GLY A 39 -10.36 -2.51 -6.33
N TYR A 40 -9.51 -1.61 -6.83
CA TYR A 40 -9.25 -1.47 -8.27
C TYR A 40 -8.56 -2.69 -8.89
N THR A 41 -7.92 -3.54 -8.07
CA THR A 41 -7.21 -4.75 -8.54
C THR A 41 -8.07 -6.01 -8.53
N SER A 42 -9.34 -5.91 -8.13
CA SER A 42 -10.16 -7.09 -7.83
C SER A 42 -10.50 -7.93 -9.08
N ILE A 43 -10.54 -9.24 -8.87
CA ILE A 43 -11.23 -10.21 -9.75
C ILE A 43 -12.23 -10.93 -8.84
N GLY A 44 -13.52 -10.82 -9.13
CA GLY A 44 -14.54 -11.22 -8.15
C GLY A 44 -14.39 -10.43 -6.85
N ASN A 45 -14.28 -11.15 -5.73
CA ASN A 45 -14.18 -10.55 -4.40
C ASN A 45 -12.74 -10.47 -3.86
N LYS A 46 -11.74 -10.97 -4.60
CA LYS A 46 -10.34 -11.02 -4.18
C LYS A 46 -9.51 -9.98 -4.92
N ARG A 47 -8.45 -9.50 -4.29
CA ARG A 47 -7.55 -8.48 -4.86
C ARG A 47 -6.25 -9.10 -5.32
N TYR A 48 -5.86 -8.73 -6.54
CA TYR A 48 -4.70 -9.29 -7.22
C TYR A 48 -3.75 -8.16 -7.62
N VAL A 49 -2.64 -8.02 -6.90
CA VAL A 49 -1.67 -6.93 -7.13
C VAL A 49 -1.25 -6.84 -8.61
N PHE A 50 -1.12 -5.62 -9.11
CA PHE A 50 -0.81 -5.32 -10.52
C PHE A 50 -1.88 -5.78 -11.55
N ASN A 51 -3.06 -6.16 -11.10
CA ASN A 51 -4.23 -6.33 -11.94
C ASN A 51 -5.06 -5.04 -11.98
N TRP A 52 -5.79 -4.83 -13.06
CA TRP A 52 -6.81 -3.79 -13.16
C TRP A 52 -8.16 -4.43 -13.44
N ASN A 53 -9.15 -4.13 -12.62
CA ASN A 53 -10.53 -4.51 -12.89
C ASN A 53 -11.14 -3.51 -13.88
N THR A 54 -11.06 -3.84 -15.17
CA THR A 54 -11.54 -2.96 -16.26
C THR A 54 -13.05 -2.83 -16.31
N ASP A 55 -13.80 -3.71 -15.64
CA ASP A 55 -15.27 -3.56 -15.50
C ASP A 55 -15.63 -2.41 -14.56
N LYS A 56 -14.83 -2.22 -13.51
CA LYS A 56 -15.00 -1.13 -12.53
C LYS A 56 -14.27 0.14 -12.91
N MET A 57 -13.13 0.00 -13.57
CA MET A 57 -12.24 1.09 -13.97
C MET A 57 -11.86 0.93 -15.45
N PRO A 58 -12.75 1.29 -16.37
CA PRO A 58 -12.57 1.05 -17.81
C PRO A 58 -11.51 1.92 -18.47
N ASP A 59 -11.17 3.07 -17.87
CA ASP A 59 -10.23 4.06 -18.45
C ASP A 59 -9.31 4.64 -17.36
N PRO A 60 -8.38 3.83 -16.80
CA PRO A 60 -7.48 4.31 -15.75
C PRO A 60 -6.54 5.43 -16.20
N GLU A 61 -6.08 5.43 -17.46
CA GLU A 61 -5.22 6.46 -18.03
C GLU A 61 -5.98 7.80 -18.17
N GLY A 62 -7.20 7.78 -18.67
CA GLY A 62 -8.05 8.96 -18.75
C GLY A 62 -8.42 9.51 -17.38
N MET A 63 -8.68 8.63 -16.40
CA MET A 63 -8.87 9.03 -15.00
C MET A 63 -7.62 9.72 -14.45
N ALA A 64 -6.44 9.13 -14.62
CA ALA A 64 -5.19 9.73 -14.18
C ALA A 64 -4.93 11.09 -14.82
N ALA A 65 -5.20 11.23 -16.11
CA ALA A 65 -5.08 12.51 -16.81
C ALA A 65 -6.04 13.59 -16.27
N ARG A 66 -7.27 13.22 -15.89
CA ARG A 66 -8.24 14.14 -15.28
C ARG A 66 -7.76 14.63 -13.91
N PHE A 67 -7.23 13.76 -13.09
CA PHE A 67 -6.67 14.12 -11.79
C PHE A 67 -5.45 15.03 -11.94
N ALA A 68 -4.51 14.67 -12.82
CA ALA A 68 -3.33 15.48 -13.12
C ALA A 68 -3.70 16.86 -13.67
N GLY A 69 -4.77 16.97 -14.48
CA GLY A 69 -5.28 18.22 -14.99
C GLY A 69 -5.83 19.18 -13.94
N GLN A 70 -6.08 18.70 -12.72
CA GLN A 70 -6.48 19.49 -11.55
C GLN A 70 -5.40 19.55 -10.47
N ASP A 71 -4.18 19.16 -10.80
CA ASP A 71 -3.03 19.14 -9.89
C ASP A 71 -3.24 18.21 -8.68
N VAL A 72 -3.99 17.14 -8.85
CA VAL A 72 -4.24 16.10 -7.83
C VAL A 72 -3.57 14.81 -8.26
N HIS A 73 -2.63 14.31 -7.44
CA HIS A 73 -1.86 13.10 -7.75
C HIS A 73 -2.60 11.83 -7.34
N LEU A 74 -2.57 10.81 -8.18
CA LEU A 74 -3.06 9.48 -7.83
C LEU A 74 -1.94 8.63 -7.21
N ILE A 75 -2.30 7.89 -6.16
CA ILE A 75 -1.43 6.97 -5.43
C ILE A 75 -2.12 5.62 -5.38
N ALA A 76 -1.47 4.54 -5.80
CA ALA A 76 -2.11 3.23 -5.86
C ALA A 76 -1.63 2.27 -4.76
N ASN A 77 -2.58 1.59 -4.13
CA ASN A 77 -2.33 0.53 -3.16
C ASN A 77 -1.74 -0.70 -3.85
N ILE A 78 -0.60 -1.18 -3.38
CA ILE A 78 0.08 -2.40 -3.85
C ILE A 78 0.54 -3.25 -2.68
N LYS A 79 0.51 -4.56 -2.85
CA LYS A 79 0.78 -5.54 -1.78
C LYS A 79 1.86 -6.54 -2.21
N PRO A 80 2.74 -7.00 -1.29
CA PRO A 80 3.87 -7.87 -1.62
C PRO A 80 3.51 -9.36 -1.67
N CYS A 81 2.24 -9.69 -1.85
CA CYS A 81 1.75 -11.06 -1.85
C CYS A 81 0.90 -11.33 -3.09
N LEU A 82 1.13 -12.45 -3.74
CA LEU A 82 0.23 -12.97 -4.78
C LEU A 82 -0.61 -14.09 -4.17
N LEU A 83 -1.94 -13.96 -4.29
CA LEU A 83 -2.86 -15.06 -3.96
C LEU A 83 -2.62 -16.24 -4.90
N GLN A 84 -2.91 -17.45 -4.46
CA GLN A 84 -2.66 -18.65 -5.29
C GLN A 84 -3.40 -18.65 -6.63
N GLU A 85 -4.59 -18.03 -6.67
CA GLU A 85 -5.39 -17.87 -7.88
C GLU A 85 -4.97 -16.65 -8.73
N HIS A 86 -3.91 -15.93 -8.34
CA HIS A 86 -3.40 -14.82 -9.14
C HIS A 86 -3.00 -15.30 -10.53
N PRO A 87 -3.42 -14.62 -11.62
CA PRO A 87 -3.13 -15.06 -12.99
C PRO A 87 -1.64 -15.31 -13.29
N ARG A 88 -0.76 -14.64 -12.56
CA ARG A 88 0.70 -14.77 -12.71
C ARG A 88 1.37 -15.56 -11.57
N TYR A 89 0.60 -16.23 -10.71
CA TYR A 89 1.19 -16.95 -9.57
C TYR A 89 2.18 -18.04 -10.00
N ALA A 90 1.79 -18.87 -10.96
CA ALA A 90 2.65 -19.97 -11.46
C ALA A 90 3.95 -19.43 -12.07
N GLU A 91 3.88 -18.39 -12.90
CA GLU A 91 5.05 -17.72 -13.49
C GLU A 91 6.04 -17.26 -12.40
N VAL A 92 5.51 -16.59 -11.37
CA VAL A 92 6.33 -16.04 -10.26
C VAL A 92 6.91 -17.15 -9.39
N ALA A 93 6.15 -18.22 -9.17
CA ALA A 93 6.60 -19.42 -8.44
C ALA A 93 7.71 -20.15 -9.19
N ASP A 94 7.53 -20.39 -10.49
CA ASP A 94 8.52 -21.07 -11.36
C ASP A 94 9.82 -20.26 -11.47
N ALA A 95 9.73 -18.92 -11.43
CA ALA A 95 10.87 -18.03 -11.40
C ALA A 95 11.56 -17.93 -10.03
N GLY A 96 11.00 -18.56 -8.97
CA GLY A 96 11.58 -18.59 -7.63
C GLY A 96 11.60 -17.23 -6.94
N LEU A 97 10.57 -16.39 -7.15
CA LEU A 97 10.54 -15.02 -6.63
C LEU A 97 9.87 -14.90 -5.25
N PHE A 98 9.31 -15.97 -4.73
CA PHE A 98 8.68 -16.00 -3.41
C PHE A 98 9.66 -16.40 -2.28
N VAL A 99 9.34 -16.00 -1.07
CA VAL A 99 9.85 -16.64 0.14
C VAL A 99 9.51 -18.13 0.07
N ARG A 100 10.46 -19.00 0.38
CA ARG A 100 10.31 -20.46 0.28
C ARG A 100 9.92 -21.04 1.63
N ALA A 101 9.14 -22.10 1.60
CA ALA A 101 8.83 -22.88 2.78
C ALA A 101 10.11 -23.47 3.39
N SER A 102 10.13 -23.68 4.70
CA SER A 102 11.18 -24.46 5.36
C SER A 102 11.10 -25.93 4.94
N ALA A 103 12.23 -26.65 5.03
CA ALA A 103 12.26 -28.07 4.73
C ALA A 103 11.37 -28.91 5.70
N GLU A 104 11.03 -28.37 6.86
CA GLU A 104 10.10 -29.00 7.82
C GLU A 104 8.64 -28.85 7.36
N ALA A 105 8.30 -27.71 6.76
CA ALA A 105 6.94 -27.42 6.26
C ALA A 105 6.68 -28.03 4.89
N ASP A 106 7.67 -27.99 3.99
CA ASP A 106 7.63 -28.57 2.65
C ASP A 106 9.00 -29.13 2.25
N ALA A 107 9.09 -30.45 2.11
CA ALA A 107 10.33 -31.15 1.71
C ALA A 107 10.86 -30.70 0.32
N ASN A 108 10.01 -30.14 -0.53
CA ASN A 108 10.40 -29.59 -1.84
C ASN A 108 10.82 -28.11 -1.77
N CYS A 109 10.69 -27.47 -0.59
CA CYS A 109 10.98 -26.05 -0.39
C CYS A 109 10.32 -25.16 -1.46
N GLY A 110 9.07 -25.42 -1.78
CA GLY A 110 8.26 -24.60 -2.68
C GLY A 110 7.95 -23.21 -2.09
N PRO A 111 7.10 -22.40 -2.75
CA PRO A 111 6.68 -21.11 -2.19
C PRO A 111 6.03 -21.28 -0.80
N GLU A 112 6.48 -20.48 0.16
CA GLU A 112 5.83 -20.41 1.46
C GLU A 112 4.41 -19.86 1.32
N ARG A 113 3.46 -20.52 1.95
CA ARG A 113 2.04 -20.17 1.89
C ARG A 113 1.58 -19.65 3.24
N SER A 114 0.94 -18.51 3.22
CA SER A 114 0.36 -17.89 4.41
C SER A 114 -0.99 -17.29 4.10
N VAL A 115 -1.84 -17.24 5.13
CA VAL A 115 -3.09 -16.50 5.02
C VAL A 115 -2.75 -15.04 4.83
N PHE A 116 -3.22 -14.50 3.73
CA PHE A 116 -3.13 -13.09 3.41
C PHE A 116 -4.54 -12.50 3.40
N TRP A 117 -4.67 -11.19 3.31
CA TRP A 117 -5.92 -10.49 3.60
C TRP A 117 -7.19 -11.11 2.98
N ASP A 118 -7.19 -11.43 1.68
CA ASP A 118 -8.37 -11.99 1.00
C ASP A 118 -8.39 -13.52 0.99
N ASP A 119 -7.22 -14.18 1.02
CA ASP A 119 -7.08 -15.64 0.93
C ASP A 119 -5.62 -16.07 1.17
N GLU A 120 -5.32 -17.34 0.93
CA GLU A 120 -3.96 -17.88 0.97
C GLU A 120 -3.13 -17.41 -0.22
N GLY A 121 -1.89 -17.01 0.04
CA GLY A 121 -0.97 -16.52 -0.97
C GLY A 121 0.49 -16.71 -0.58
N SER A 122 1.40 -16.22 -1.42
CA SER A 122 2.84 -16.25 -1.17
C SER A 122 3.46 -14.87 -1.27
N HIS A 123 4.33 -14.55 -0.33
CA HIS A 123 5.01 -13.26 -0.26
C HIS A 123 6.25 -13.24 -1.16
N LEU A 124 6.43 -12.13 -1.85
CA LEU A 124 7.60 -11.87 -2.68
C LEU A 124 8.86 -11.68 -1.82
N ASP A 125 9.96 -12.27 -2.24
CA ASP A 125 11.25 -12.19 -1.53
C ASP A 125 12.12 -11.05 -2.07
N PHE A 126 12.05 -9.89 -1.47
CA PHE A 126 12.84 -8.71 -1.87
C PHE A 126 14.34 -8.81 -1.53
N THR A 127 14.82 -9.90 -0.94
CA THR A 127 16.24 -10.21 -0.85
C THR A 127 16.79 -10.88 -2.11
N ASN A 128 15.90 -11.26 -3.05
CA ASN A 128 16.23 -11.78 -4.36
C ASN A 128 16.20 -10.65 -5.39
N GLN A 129 17.31 -10.42 -6.09
CA GLN A 129 17.39 -9.36 -7.10
C GLN A 129 16.37 -9.54 -8.24
N ALA A 130 16.11 -10.79 -8.66
CA ALA A 130 15.10 -11.06 -9.69
C ALA A 130 13.68 -10.64 -9.25
N THR A 131 13.37 -10.77 -7.97
CA THR A 131 12.10 -10.26 -7.40
C THR A 131 12.04 -8.74 -7.45
N VAL A 132 13.14 -8.06 -7.11
CA VAL A 132 13.23 -6.59 -7.17
C VAL A 132 13.01 -6.12 -8.61
N ASP A 133 13.65 -6.76 -9.58
CA ASP A 133 13.51 -6.40 -11.01
C ASP A 133 12.08 -6.65 -11.52
N TRP A 134 11.49 -7.79 -11.17
CA TRP A 134 10.10 -8.10 -11.48
C TRP A 134 9.13 -7.08 -10.87
N TRP A 135 9.35 -6.69 -9.61
CA TRP A 135 8.52 -5.69 -8.93
C TRP A 135 8.61 -4.34 -9.61
N LYS A 136 9.81 -3.86 -9.92
CA LYS A 136 10.04 -2.57 -10.59
C LYS A 136 9.36 -2.52 -11.95
N GLN A 137 9.49 -3.59 -12.73
CA GLN A 137 8.82 -3.69 -14.03
C GLN A 137 7.30 -3.61 -13.86
N ASN A 138 6.71 -4.33 -12.90
CA ASN A 138 5.26 -4.32 -12.70
C ASN A 138 4.74 -3.00 -12.12
N VAL A 139 5.49 -2.32 -11.26
CA VAL A 139 5.16 -0.95 -10.82
C VAL A 139 5.12 -0.01 -12.03
N ASP A 140 6.11 -0.09 -12.90
CA ASP A 140 6.16 0.75 -14.10
C ASP A 140 4.99 0.46 -15.05
N GLU A 141 4.80 -0.79 -15.47
CA GLU A 141 3.80 -1.20 -16.45
C GLU A 141 2.35 -1.03 -15.95
N ALA A 142 2.10 -1.42 -14.68
CA ALA A 142 0.75 -1.39 -14.15
C ALA A 142 0.31 0.00 -13.65
N LEU A 143 1.23 0.86 -13.25
CA LEU A 143 0.91 2.12 -12.59
C LEU A 143 1.52 3.34 -13.30
N LEU A 144 2.86 3.41 -13.39
CA LEU A 144 3.54 4.63 -13.82
C LEU A 144 3.23 4.98 -15.28
N GLN A 145 3.23 4.01 -16.17
CA GLN A 145 2.86 4.18 -17.57
C GLN A 145 1.39 4.59 -17.77
N ARG A 146 0.53 4.38 -16.76
CA ARG A 146 -0.86 4.82 -16.74
C ARG A 146 -1.06 6.20 -16.12
N GLY A 147 0.03 6.88 -15.74
CA GLY A 147 -0.03 8.21 -15.12
C GLY A 147 -0.27 8.18 -13.60
N ILE A 148 -0.18 7.02 -12.95
CA ILE A 148 -0.28 6.91 -11.49
C ILE A 148 1.12 6.94 -10.92
N GLY A 149 1.60 8.14 -10.59
CA GLY A 149 3.00 8.42 -10.30
C GLY A 149 3.50 8.00 -8.90
N SER A 150 2.63 7.43 -8.04
CA SER A 150 2.97 7.17 -6.64
C SER A 150 2.43 5.84 -6.15
N THR A 151 3.11 5.23 -5.17
CA THR A 151 2.76 3.92 -4.63
C THR A 151 2.45 3.95 -3.14
N TRP A 152 1.44 3.19 -2.75
CA TRP A 152 1.06 2.90 -1.38
C TRP A 152 1.35 1.42 -1.09
N ASN A 153 2.50 1.17 -0.45
CA ASN A 153 2.97 -0.17 -0.08
C ASN A 153 2.23 -0.62 1.18
N ASP A 154 1.27 -1.51 1.00
CA ASP A 154 0.33 -1.91 2.02
C ASP A 154 0.41 -3.41 2.33
N ASN A 155 -0.09 -3.84 3.49
CA ASN A 155 -0.05 -5.22 3.99
C ASN A 155 1.35 -5.86 3.84
N ASN A 156 2.39 -5.10 4.15
CA ASN A 156 3.77 -5.50 3.99
C ASN A 156 4.45 -5.86 5.32
N GLU A 157 3.68 -6.34 6.29
CA GLU A 157 4.16 -6.82 7.58
C GLU A 157 4.88 -8.17 7.48
N TYR A 158 4.69 -8.88 6.38
CA TYR A 158 5.24 -10.24 6.18
C TYR A 158 4.79 -11.20 7.28
N GLU A 159 3.48 -11.35 7.44
CA GLU A 159 2.86 -12.25 8.41
C GLU A 159 3.00 -13.72 7.97
N ILE A 160 4.23 -14.20 7.94
CA ILE A 160 4.61 -15.58 7.67
C ILE A 160 4.86 -16.27 9.01
N TRP A 161 4.06 -17.29 9.32
CA TRP A 161 4.11 -17.95 10.64
C TRP A 161 5.23 -18.98 10.76
N ASP A 162 5.64 -19.60 9.64
CA ASP A 162 6.86 -20.41 9.62
C ASP A 162 8.08 -19.49 9.75
N ARG A 163 8.64 -19.43 10.97
CA ARG A 163 9.81 -18.60 11.26
C ARG A 163 11.08 -19.03 10.50
N HIS A 164 11.12 -20.28 10.05
CA HIS A 164 12.22 -20.88 9.31
C HIS A 164 12.01 -20.89 7.80
N ALA A 165 10.92 -20.30 7.32
CA ALA A 165 10.76 -20.03 5.90
C ALA A 165 11.97 -19.24 5.38
N GLN A 166 12.44 -19.55 4.18
CA GLN A 166 13.74 -19.14 3.67
C GLN A 166 13.64 -18.01 2.65
N CYS A 167 14.40 -16.96 2.91
CA CYS A 167 14.69 -15.91 1.94
C CYS A 167 16.00 -16.19 1.21
N ALA A 168 16.16 -15.66 -0.01
CA ALA A 168 17.39 -15.76 -0.78
C ALA A 168 18.59 -15.07 -0.10
N GLY A 169 18.32 -14.08 0.78
CA GLY A 169 19.30 -13.48 1.68
C GLY A 169 20.47 -12.80 0.96
N PHE A 170 20.22 -12.24 -0.24
CA PHE A 170 21.28 -11.62 -1.08
C PHE A 170 22.38 -12.61 -1.51
N GLY A 171 22.05 -13.90 -1.62
CA GLY A 171 22.98 -14.96 -2.04
C GLY A 171 23.28 -16.02 -0.97
N GLU A 172 22.97 -15.74 0.29
CA GLU A 172 23.07 -16.70 1.39
C GLU A 172 21.69 -16.83 2.05
N ALA A 173 21.10 -18.02 1.96
CA ALA A 173 19.75 -18.25 2.49
C ALA A 173 19.64 -17.86 3.97
N ILE A 174 18.57 -17.17 4.33
CA ILE A 174 18.35 -16.66 5.67
C ILE A 174 16.88 -16.80 6.07
N ASP A 175 16.62 -17.10 7.34
CA ASP A 175 15.28 -17.24 7.88
C ASP A 175 14.50 -15.94 7.80
N ILE A 176 13.24 -16.03 7.38
CA ILE A 176 12.31 -14.87 7.32
C ILE A 176 12.18 -14.17 8.68
N SER A 177 12.31 -14.91 9.78
CA SER A 177 12.25 -14.32 11.12
C SER A 177 13.29 -13.24 11.36
N LEU A 178 14.43 -13.29 10.67
CA LEU A 178 15.48 -12.28 10.72
C LEU A 178 15.28 -11.17 9.69
N MET A 179 14.64 -11.48 8.56
CA MET A 179 14.43 -10.52 7.46
C MET A 179 13.10 -9.77 7.51
N ARG A 180 12.13 -10.27 8.26
CA ARG A 180 10.79 -9.68 8.34
C ARG A 180 10.77 -8.15 8.51
N PRO A 181 11.49 -7.54 9.46
CA PRO A 181 11.46 -6.09 9.63
C PRO A 181 12.14 -5.31 8.50
N VAL A 182 12.93 -5.98 7.66
CA VAL A 182 13.67 -5.36 6.55
C VAL A 182 12.89 -5.44 5.23
N MET A 183 12.04 -6.46 5.05
CA MET A 183 11.27 -6.67 3.82
C MET A 183 10.43 -5.45 3.40
N PRO A 184 9.71 -4.76 4.30
CA PRO A 184 8.99 -3.54 3.93
C PRO A 184 9.90 -2.43 3.39
N ILE A 185 11.12 -2.33 3.91
CA ILE A 185 12.10 -1.33 3.46
C ILE A 185 12.58 -1.67 2.04
N LEU A 186 12.89 -2.95 1.79
CA LEU A 186 13.33 -3.43 0.47
C LEU A 186 12.24 -3.27 -0.59
N MET A 187 10.99 -3.64 -0.28
CA MET A 187 9.83 -3.40 -1.14
C MET A 187 9.67 -1.91 -1.46
N THR A 188 9.73 -1.06 -0.44
CA THR A 188 9.57 0.38 -0.60
C THR A 188 10.71 0.99 -1.43
N ARG A 189 11.93 0.54 -1.20
CA ARG A 189 13.09 0.93 -2.01
C ARG A 189 12.92 0.53 -3.48
N ALA A 190 12.48 -0.70 -3.75
CA ALA A 190 12.22 -1.16 -5.12
C ALA A 190 11.13 -0.31 -5.81
N SER A 191 10.07 0.05 -5.08
CA SER A 191 9.03 0.95 -5.59
C SER A 191 9.57 2.37 -5.86
N MET A 192 10.46 2.89 -5.01
CA MET A 192 11.10 4.18 -5.22
C MET A 192 11.99 4.16 -6.47
N GLU A 193 12.84 3.14 -6.59
CA GLU A 193 13.73 2.99 -7.74
C GLU A 193 12.95 2.88 -9.08
N ALA A 194 11.75 2.28 -9.07
CA ALA A 194 10.89 2.26 -10.23
C ALA A 194 10.40 3.67 -10.60
N GLN A 195 9.95 4.46 -9.61
CA GLN A 195 9.52 5.85 -9.84
C GLN A 195 10.67 6.74 -10.34
N GLU A 196 11.86 6.63 -9.76
CA GLU A 196 13.06 7.36 -10.19
C GLU A 196 13.48 7.00 -11.62
N ALA A 197 13.39 5.72 -11.98
CA ALA A 197 13.72 5.28 -13.34
C ALA A 197 12.71 5.78 -14.37
N HIS A 198 11.42 5.81 -14.02
CA HIS A 198 10.34 6.29 -14.89
C HIS A 198 10.39 7.80 -15.10
N ALA A 199 10.61 8.57 -14.04
CA ALA A 199 10.59 10.03 -14.07
C ALA A 199 11.76 10.64 -13.27
N PRO A 200 12.99 10.62 -13.81
CA PRO A 200 14.20 11.02 -13.10
C PRO A 200 14.21 12.46 -12.56
N GLU A 201 13.44 13.34 -13.21
CA GLU A 201 13.33 14.76 -12.82
C GLU A 201 12.26 15.01 -11.74
N GLN A 202 11.51 13.98 -11.35
CA GLN A 202 10.46 14.08 -10.33
C GLN A 202 10.92 13.43 -9.03
N ARG A 203 10.57 14.08 -7.92
CA ARG A 203 10.82 13.46 -6.61
C ARG A 203 9.81 12.34 -6.36
N PRO A 204 10.25 11.10 -6.08
CA PRO A 204 9.36 10.00 -5.75
C PRO A 204 8.51 10.31 -4.50
N TYR A 205 7.27 9.83 -4.51
CA TYR A 205 6.40 9.87 -3.36
C TYR A 205 5.82 8.48 -3.07
N LEU A 206 6.07 7.99 -1.86
CA LEU A 206 5.68 6.65 -1.44
C LEU A 206 5.09 6.66 -0.04
N ILE A 207 4.19 5.73 0.19
CA ILE A 207 3.64 5.43 1.51
C ILE A 207 3.93 3.97 1.81
N SER A 208 4.33 3.65 3.03
CA SER A 208 4.48 2.27 3.50
C SER A 208 3.80 2.08 4.85
N ARG A 209 3.03 0.99 4.97
CA ARG A 209 2.32 0.65 6.20
C ARG A 209 3.28 0.12 7.26
N SER A 210 4.12 -0.83 6.90
CA SER A 210 5.09 -1.41 7.81
C SER A 210 6.51 -0.93 7.50
N GLY A 211 7.40 -1.06 8.47
CA GLY A 211 8.79 -0.69 8.33
C GLY A 211 9.60 -0.87 9.61
N ALA A 212 10.87 -0.55 9.49
CA ALA A 212 11.85 -0.53 10.57
C ALA A 212 12.73 0.72 10.42
N PRO A 213 13.63 1.03 11.36
CA PRO A 213 14.59 2.11 11.21
C PRO A 213 15.32 2.06 9.87
N GLY A 214 15.21 3.14 9.08
CA GLY A 214 15.69 3.22 7.69
C GLY A 214 14.56 3.50 6.69
N LEU A 215 13.30 3.12 6.99
CA LEU A 215 12.15 3.38 6.12
C LEU A 215 11.93 4.87 5.84
N GLN A 216 12.19 5.74 6.82
CA GLN A 216 12.04 7.19 6.70
C GLN A 216 12.87 7.82 5.57
N ARG A 217 13.82 7.09 5.00
CA ARG A 217 14.60 7.49 3.83
C ARG A 217 13.80 7.42 2.53
N TYR A 218 12.75 6.61 2.51
CA TYR A 218 12.04 6.22 1.30
C TYR A 218 10.59 6.64 1.30
N ALA A 219 9.91 6.55 2.43
CA ALA A 219 8.46 6.66 2.46
C ALA A 219 7.92 7.42 3.67
N GLN A 220 6.73 7.95 3.48
CA GLN A 220 5.81 8.34 4.52
C GLN A 220 5.15 7.09 5.12
N THR A 221 4.76 7.14 6.40
CA THR A 221 4.05 6.03 7.06
C THR A 221 2.80 6.50 7.78
N TRP A 222 1.97 5.55 8.19
CA TRP A 222 0.79 5.82 9.03
C TRP A 222 0.59 4.71 10.07
N SER A 223 -0.33 4.91 10.97
CA SER A 223 -0.57 3.99 12.09
C SER A 223 -1.47 2.79 11.76
N GLY A 224 -1.76 2.53 10.48
CA GLY A 224 -2.62 1.42 10.07
C GLY A 224 -4.11 1.68 10.34
N ASP A 225 -4.87 0.61 10.51
CA ASP A 225 -6.33 0.55 10.51
C ASP A 225 -6.94 1.00 11.86
N ASN A 226 -6.79 2.26 12.17
CA ASN A 226 -7.23 2.82 13.44
C ASN A 226 -8.76 2.77 13.58
N ARG A 227 -9.23 2.36 14.76
CA ARG A 227 -10.64 2.39 15.08
C ARG A 227 -11.12 3.83 15.29
N THR A 228 -12.31 4.12 14.81
CA THR A 228 -12.99 5.41 14.98
C THR A 228 -13.53 5.56 16.40
N ASP A 229 -12.72 6.15 17.29
CA ASP A 229 -13.12 6.51 18.66
C ASP A 229 -12.17 7.56 19.27
N TRP A 230 -12.61 8.17 20.36
CA TRP A 230 -11.86 9.16 21.13
C TRP A 230 -10.54 8.64 21.73
N LYS A 231 -10.51 7.35 22.08
CA LYS A 231 -9.34 6.69 22.63
C LYS A 231 -8.23 6.62 21.58
N THR A 232 -8.58 6.24 20.36
CA THR A 232 -7.66 6.18 19.23
C THR A 232 -7.11 7.56 18.89
N LEU A 233 -7.94 8.59 18.79
CA LEU A 233 -7.49 9.97 18.58
C LEU A 233 -6.45 10.40 19.62
N ARG A 234 -6.70 10.08 20.89
CA ARG A 234 -5.76 10.38 21.99
C ARG A 234 -4.45 9.60 21.86
N TRP A 235 -4.49 8.36 21.39
CA TRP A 235 -3.30 7.54 21.16
C TRP A 235 -2.50 8.01 19.96
N ASN A 236 -3.15 8.43 18.90
CA ASN A 236 -2.51 8.92 17.69
C ASN A 236 -1.56 10.08 17.97
N GLN A 237 -1.93 11.02 18.83
CA GLN A 237 -1.04 12.11 19.24
C GLN A 237 0.26 11.58 19.86
N ARG A 238 0.15 10.64 20.80
CA ARG A 238 1.30 10.07 21.51
C ARG A 238 2.17 9.23 20.59
N MET A 239 1.52 8.42 19.75
CA MET A 239 2.22 7.61 18.76
C MET A 239 2.96 8.49 17.75
N GLY A 240 2.31 9.49 17.18
CA GLY A 240 2.91 10.40 16.21
C GLY A 240 4.14 11.13 16.78
N LEU A 241 4.05 11.63 18.01
CA LEU A 241 5.19 12.24 18.71
C LEU A 241 6.31 11.24 18.98
N GLY A 242 5.97 10.05 19.51
CA GLY A 242 6.94 8.98 19.78
C GLY A 242 7.67 8.52 18.52
N MET A 243 6.95 8.32 17.42
CA MET A 243 7.53 7.98 16.13
C MET A 243 8.44 9.08 15.59
N SER A 244 8.01 10.34 15.68
CA SER A 244 8.80 11.49 15.19
C SER A 244 10.13 11.61 15.90
N VAL A 245 10.16 11.51 17.25
CA VAL A 245 11.44 11.57 18.02
C VAL A 245 12.28 10.31 17.83
N SER A 246 11.69 9.21 17.34
CA SER A 246 12.40 7.98 16.98
C SER A 246 12.91 7.98 15.53
N GLY A 247 12.78 9.11 14.82
CA GLY A 247 13.26 9.27 13.45
C GLY A 247 12.23 9.02 12.35
N PHE A 248 11.02 8.54 12.68
CA PHE A 248 9.92 8.41 11.73
C PHE A 248 9.08 9.68 11.67
N TYR A 249 9.72 10.79 11.29
CA TYR A 249 9.12 12.12 11.32
C TYR A 249 7.99 12.32 10.29
N ASN A 250 7.99 11.56 9.20
CA ASN A 250 6.97 11.66 8.15
C ASN A 250 5.84 10.66 8.41
N ILE A 251 5.10 10.88 9.50
CA ILE A 251 4.00 10.03 9.96
C ILE A 251 2.69 10.81 10.06
N GLY A 252 1.59 10.12 9.91
CA GLY A 252 0.25 10.59 10.23
C GLY A 252 -0.70 9.44 10.52
N HIS A 253 -1.97 9.74 10.54
CA HIS A 253 -3.04 8.79 10.87
C HIS A 253 -4.18 8.97 9.89
N ASP A 254 -5.05 7.97 9.77
CA ASP A 254 -6.28 8.13 9.01
C ASP A 254 -7.22 9.04 9.80
N VAL A 255 -7.43 10.25 9.27
CA VAL A 255 -8.22 11.30 9.91
C VAL A 255 -9.69 10.90 9.90
N GLY A 256 -10.30 10.84 11.08
CA GLY A 256 -11.66 10.34 11.28
C GLY A 256 -11.72 8.88 11.69
N GLY A 257 -10.59 8.15 11.64
CA GLY A 257 -10.50 6.71 11.86
C GLY A 257 -10.80 5.90 10.61
N PHE A 258 -10.26 4.70 10.53
CA PHE A 258 -10.40 3.80 9.40
C PHE A 258 -11.56 2.82 9.56
N SER A 259 -11.65 2.17 10.71
CA SER A 259 -12.60 1.07 10.98
C SER A 259 -13.61 1.40 12.09
N GLY A 260 -14.72 0.67 12.12
CA GLY A 260 -15.81 0.89 13.08
C GLY A 260 -16.83 1.91 12.59
N PRO A 261 -17.62 2.53 13.48
CA PRO A 261 -18.70 3.42 13.07
C PRO A 261 -18.15 4.70 12.43
N ARG A 262 -18.99 5.36 11.63
CA ARG A 262 -18.68 6.72 11.18
C ARG A 262 -18.41 7.63 12.39
N PRO A 263 -17.43 8.52 12.31
CA PRO A 263 -17.17 9.46 13.39
C PRO A 263 -18.35 10.41 13.58
N GLU A 264 -18.71 10.67 14.84
CA GLU A 264 -19.60 11.79 15.15
C GLU A 264 -18.97 13.12 14.73
N PRO A 265 -19.75 14.14 14.39
CA PRO A 265 -19.24 15.42 13.89
C PRO A 265 -18.16 16.04 14.79
N GLU A 266 -18.32 16.02 16.10
CA GLU A 266 -17.32 16.56 17.01
C GLU A 266 -16.01 15.75 16.97
N LEU A 267 -16.08 14.42 17.02
CA LEU A 267 -14.91 13.55 16.92
C LEU A 267 -14.16 13.79 15.60
N PHE A 268 -14.87 13.89 14.49
CA PHE A 268 -14.27 14.17 13.19
C PHE A 268 -13.55 15.54 13.17
N VAL A 269 -14.20 16.60 13.64
CA VAL A 269 -13.61 17.93 13.73
C VAL A 269 -12.34 17.92 14.58
N ARG A 270 -12.37 17.24 15.75
CA ARG A 270 -11.17 17.14 16.62
C ARG A 270 -10.06 16.35 15.94
N TRP A 271 -10.40 15.32 15.17
CA TRP A 271 -9.41 14.56 14.40
C TRP A 271 -8.79 15.39 13.29
N VAL A 272 -9.57 16.18 12.57
CA VAL A 272 -9.07 17.14 11.58
C VAL A 272 -8.14 18.16 12.25
N GLN A 273 -8.55 18.76 13.37
CA GLN A 273 -7.73 19.71 14.13
C GLN A 273 -6.39 19.10 14.60
N ASN A 274 -6.39 17.84 14.99
CA ASN A 274 -5.16 17.12 15.32
C ASN A 274 -4.33 16.80 14.07
N GLY A 275 -5.01 16.34 13.02
CA GLY A 275 -4.37 15.87 11.80
C GLY A 275 -3.55 16.94 11.06
N ILE A 276 -3.97 18.20 11.10
CA ILE A 276 -3.25 19.32 10.45
C ILE A 276 -1.85 19.58 11.02
N PHE A 277 -1.54 19.01 12.18
CA PHE A 277 -0.20 19.09 12.79
C PHE A 277 0.69 17.89 12.45
N HIS A 278 0.16 16.89 11.73
CA HIS A 278 0.95 15.75 11.28
C HIS A 278 1.46 15.96 9.85
N PRO A 279 2.67 15.48 9.53
CA PRO A 279 3.22 15.55 8.17
C PRO A 279 2.34 14.84 7.13
N ARG A 280 1.67 13.75 7.51
CA ARG A 280 0.66 13.09 6.68
C ARG A 280 -0.74 13.48 7.16
N PHE A 281 -1.50 14.09 6.27
CA PHE A 281 -2.92 14.34 6.47
C PHE A 281 -3.72 13.61 5.39
N THR A 282 -4.39 12.53 5.76
CA THR A 282 -5.23 11.74 4.85
C THR A 282 -6.53 11.39 5.53
N ILE A 283 -7.64 11.67 4.87
CA ILE A 283 -8.95 11.13 5.25
C ILE A 283 -9.10 9.81 4.49
N HIS A 284 -9.06 8.70 5.22
CA HIS A 284 -9.20 7.35 4.68
C HIS A 284 -10.08 6.51 5.58
N SER A 285 -11.02 5.79 5.02
CA SER A 285 -12.00 5.02 5.80
C SER A 285 -12.46 3.75 5.11
N TRP A 286 -12.86 2.82 5.95
CA TRP A 286 -13.65 1.62 5.64
C TRP A 286 -14.88 1.53 6.55
N ASN A 287 -15.29 2.62 7.15
CA ASN A 287 -16.53 2.64 7.92
C ASN A 287 -17.74 2.85 7.02
N ASP A 288 -18.85 2.26 7.46
CA ASP A 288 -20.16 2.30 6.79
C ASP A 288 -20.88 3.64 6.98
#